data_46127bd89be42fafcdb0fcc4384172a8
#
_entry.id   46127bd89be42fafcdb0fcc4384172a8
#
_cell.length_a   1.000
_cell.length_b   1.000
_cell.length_c   1.000
_cell.angle_alpha   90.00
_cell.angle_beta   90.00
_cell.angle_gamma   90.00
#
_symmetry.space_group_name_H-M   'P 1'
#
loop_
_entity.id
_entity.type
_entity.pdbx_description
1 polymer ?
#
loop_
_entity_poly.entity_id
_entity_poly.type
_entity_poly.pdbx_seq_one_letter_code
_entity_poly.pdbx_strand_id
1 'polypeptide(L)'
;MKITALTEFDTYLPAVFPAFPPEAEELTALFSQHYPHFLTTFLIDETASSHDLSAMQWSATGTYAKLMSRYQHEHYAEFPDKSPEAKPLESLWAQWYFGLLVPPMMLLLLQHSAPLDPHIRQFKVRFHDSGRPEAFIYYPKLMSGETRNSTPLQRIVSLVERHLLPAVNAIARQGVLNAKLMWSNIGYVMHWYLGELRPLLGDATFSQLEHALFFTAAFPNGQENPLYRTVLMLSLIHI
;
A
#
# COMPACT_ATOMS: atom_id res chain seq x y z
N MET A 1 11.50 -67.61 24.71
CA MET A 1 12.02 -66.38 24.10
C MET A 1 10.99 -65.92 23.06
N LYS A 2 10.13 -64.94 23.44
CA LYS A 2 9.08 -64.41 22.59
C LYS A 2 9.58 -63.11 21.98
N ILE A 3 9.68 -63.06 20.67
CA ILE A 3 9.96 -61.86 19.91
C ILE A 3 8.60 -61.22 19.56
N THR A 4 8.34 -60.08 20.15
CA THR A 4 7.17 -59.25 19.83
C THR A 4 7.57 -58.32 18.71
N ALA A 5 6.98 -58.49 17.52
CA ALA A 5 7.12 -57.57 16.42
C ALA A 5 6.27 -56.33 16.70
N LEU A 6 6.91 -55.17 16.78
CA LEU A 6 6.27 -53.87 16.76
C LEU A 6 6.00 -53.52 15.31
N THR A 7 4.73 -53.49 14.94
CA THR A 7 4.25 -52.88 13.68
C THR A 7 4.12 -51.39 13.92
N GLU A 8 5.09 -50.62 13.44
CA GLU A 8 4.94 -49.18 13.27
C GLU A 8 3.96 -48.92 12.12
N PHE A 9 2.77 -48.50 12.47
CA PHE A 9 1.88 -47.82 11.51
C PHE A 9 2.35 -46.40 11.41
N ASP A 10 3.13 -46.11 10.36
CA ASP A 10 3.35 -44.75 9.88
C ASP A 10 2.00 -44.19 9.45
N THR A 11 1.35 -43.45 10.32
CA THR A 11 0.19 -42.66 10.02
C THR A 11 0.67 -41.46 9.22
N TYR A 12 0.69 -41.56 7.90
CA TYR A 12 0.75 -40.43 7.01
C TYR A 12 -0.48 -39.56 7.28
N LEU A 13 -0.32 -38.55 8.12
CA LEU A 13 -1.27 -37.44 8.16
C LEU A 13 -1.12 -36.71 6.82
N PRO A 14 -2.19 -36.60 6.03
CA PRO A 14 -2.12 -35.80 4.81
C PRO A 14 -1.64 -34.40 5.22
N ALA A 15 -0.63 -33.89 4.52
CA ALA A 15 -0.22 -32.52 4.69
C ALA A 15 -1.46 -31.64 4.44
N VAL A 16 -2.02 -31.11 5.51
CA VAL A 16 -3.07 -30.11 5.44
C VAL A 16 -2.35 -28.91 4.86
N PHE A 17 -2.49 -28.68 3.55
CA PHE A 17 -2.15 -27.38 2.97
C PHE A 17 -2.86 -26.35 3.82
N PRO A 18 -2.17 -25.34 4.36
CA PRO A 18 -2.84 -24.28 5.08
C PRO A 18 -3.88 -23.71 4.13
N ALA A 19 -5.16 -23.87 4.47
CA ALA A 19 -6.21 -23.12 3.81
C ALA A 19 -5.79 -21.65 3.85
N PHE A 20 -5.95 -20.93 2.74
CA PHE A 20 -5.73 -19.47 2.72
C PHE A 20 -6.39 -18.91 3.98
N PRO A 21 -5.72 -18.00 4.71
CA PRO A 21 -6.37 -17.40 5.86
C PRO A 21 -7.73 -16.85 5.40
N PRO A 22 -8.80 -17.06 6.16
CA PRO A 22 -10.16 -16.64 5.79
C PRO A 22 -10.20 -15.18 5.32
N GLU A 23 -9.33 -14.36 5.87
CA GLU A 23 -9.16 -12.96 5.49
C GLU A 23 -8.79 -12.77 4.02
N ALA A 24 -7.97 -13.61 3.41
CA ALA A 24 -7.56 -13.45 2.00
C ALA A 24 -8.74 -13.62 1.04
N GLU A 25 -9.63 -14.57 1.30
CA GLU A 25 -10.84 -14.79 0.49
C GLU A 25 -11.83 -13.62 0.66
N GLU A 26 -12.05 -13.14 1.90
CA GLU A 26 -12.93 -12.00 2.18
C GLU A 26 -12.41 -10.72 1.50
N LEU A 27 -11.10 -10.46 1.55
CA LEU A 27 -10.50 -9.28 0.92
C LEU A 27 -10.59 -9.34 -0.61
N THR A 28 -10.37 -10.52 -1.20
CA THR A 28 -10.53 -10.76 -2.64
C THR A 28 -11.99 -10.57 -3.07
N ALA A 29 -12.93 -11.01 -2.25
CA ALA A 29 -14.37 -10.82 -2.50
C ALA A 29 -14.76 -9.32 -2.48
N LEU A 30 -14.22 -8.52 -1.55
CA LEU A 30 -14.43 -7.08 -1.52
C LEU A 30 -13.98 -6.38 -2.81
N PHE A 31 -12.80 -6.76 -3.33
CA PHE A 31 -12.33 -6.23 -4.61
C PHE A 31 -13.23 -6.67 -5.76
N SER A 32 -13.57 -7.96 -5.83
CA SER A 32 -14.44 -8.50 -6.90
C SER A 32 -15.81 -7.81 -6.94
N GLN A 33 -16.33 -7.46 -5.78
CA GLN A 33 -17.64 -6.84 -5.64
C GLN A 33 -17.65 -5.34 -6.01
N HIS A 34 -16.61 -4.60 -5.62
CA HIS A 34 -16.65 -3.15 -5.70
C HIS A 34 -15.70 -2.58 -6.76
N TYR A 35 -14.49 -3.13 -6.87
CA TYR A 35 -13.40 -2.61 -7.71
C TYR A 35 -12.55 -3.74 -8.28
N PRO A 36 -13.08 -4.58 -9.21
CA PRO A 36 -12.40 -5.77 -9.71
C PRO A 36 -11.05 -5.49 -10.38
N HIS A 37 -10.81 -4.27 -10.85
CA HIS A 37 -9.53 -3.89 -11.43
C HIS A 37 -8.36 -3.90 -10.42
N PHE A 38 -8.63 -3.81 -9.11
CA PHE A 38 -7.58 -3.95 -8.10
C PHE A 38 -6.96 -5.35 -8.07
N LEU A 39 -7.70 -6.39 -8.49
CA LEU A 39 -7.20 -7.76 -8.50
C LEU A 39 -5.98 -7.97 -9.41
N THR A 40 -5.74 -7.06 -10.35
CA THR A 40 -4.57 -7.12 -11.25
C THR A 40 -3.34 -6.41 -10.70
N THR A 41 -3.52 -5.48 -9.78
CA THR A 41 -2.45 -4.60 -9.28
C THR A 41 -2.24 -4.69 -7.77
N PHE A 42 -3.16 -5.35 -7.06
CA PHE A 42 -3.07 -5.55 -5.62
C PHE A 42 -3.44 -6.99 -5.28
N LEU A 43 -2.40 -7.81 -5.14
CA LEU A 43 -2.49 -9.26 -4.99
C LEU A 43 -2.53 -9.62 -3.51
N ILE A 44 -3.46 -10.49 -3.11
CA ILE A 44 -3.63 -10.85 -1.70
C ILE A 44 -3.11 -12.26 -1.49
N ASP A 45 -2.14 -12.39 -0.56
CA ASP A 45 -1.50 -13.66 -0.14
C ASP A 45 -0.93 -14.49 -1.30
N GLU A 46 -0.60 -13.82 -2.42
CA GLU A 46 0.01 -14.49 -3.57
C GLU A 46 1.44 -14.90 -3.25
N THR A 47 1.84 -16.06 -3.72
CA THR A 47 3.22 -16.52 -3.61
C THR A 47 4.16 -15.57 -4.35
N ALA A 48 5.00 -14.87 -3.60
CA ALA A 48 5.95 -13.94 -4.20
C ALA A 48 6.99 -14.65 -5.05
N SER A 49 7.30 -14.06 -6.19
CA SER A 49 8.44 -14.45 -7.01
C SER A 49 9.77 -13.93 -6.43
N SER A 50 10.89 -14.40 -6.96
CA SER A 50 12.21 -13.88 -6.60
C SER A 50 12.42 -12.42 -7.00
N HIS A 51 11.56 -11.88 -7.88
CA HIS A 51 11.62 -10.51 -8.39
C HIS A 51 10.77 -9.54 -7.56
N ASP A 52 9.91 -10.04 -6.66
CA ASP A 52 9.06 -9.23 -5.81
C ASP A 52 9.84 -8.74 -4.59
N LEU A 53 10.03 -7.43 -4.45
CA LEU A 53 10.92 -6.82 -3.49
C LEU A 53 10.17 -6.31 -2.25
N SER A 54 10.68 -6.64 -1.06
CA SER A 54 10.25 -6.00 0.18
C SER A 54 10.67 -4.52 0.23
N ALA A 55 10.07 -3.76 1.15
CA ALA A 55 10.42 -2.36 1.34
C ALA A 55 11.91 -2.14 1.59
N MET A 56 12.52 -2.99 2.40
CA MET A 56 13.96 -2.93 2.70
C MET A 56 14.82 -3.20 1.45
N GLN A 57 14.36 -4.09 0.57
CA GLN A 57 15.09 -4.44 -0.65
C GLN A 57 14.98 -3.35 -1.72
N TRP A 58 13.75 -2.89 -2.05
CA TRP A 58 13.61 -1.88 -3.10
C TRP A 58 14.14 -0.51 -2.68
N SER A 59 14.08 -0.17 -1.38
CA SER A 59 14.60 1.11 -0.87
C SER A 59 16.09 1.11 -0.59
N ALA A 60 16.79 0.01 -0.75
CA ALA A 60 18.25 0.00 -0.70
C ALA A 60 18.83 0.84 -1.86
N THR A 61 19.79 1.73 -1.56
CA THR A 61 20.32 2.72 -2.50
C THR A 61 20.67 2.16 -3.87
N GLY A 62 21.38 1.02 -3.92
CA GLY A 62 21.75 0.42 -5.19
C GLY A 62 20.57 -0.18 -5.97
N THR A 63 19.54 -0.69 -5.29
CA THR A 63 18.33 -1.21 -5.92
C THR A 63 17.45 -0.08 -6.44
N TYR A 64 17.21 0.93 -5.62
CA TYR A 64 16.42 2.11 -6.02
C TYR A 64 17.04 2.80 -7.24
N ALA A 65 18.36 3.02 -7.23
CA ALA A 65 19.06 3.62 -8.36
C ALA A 65 18.89 2.80 -9.66
N LYS A 66 18.94 1.46 -9.57
CA LYS A 66 18.69 0.59 -10.73
C LYS A 66 17.26 0.69 -11.25
N LEU A 67 16.25 0.72 -10.34
CA LEU A 67 14.86 0.92 -10.72
C LEU A 67 14.66 2.26 -11.42
N MET A 68 15.19 3.33 -10.86
CA MET A 68 15.10 4.67 -11.46
C MET A 68 15.81 4.78 -12.79
N SER A 69 16.99 4.15 -12.95
CA SER A 69 17.71 4.12 -14.23
C SER A 69 16.93 3.43 -15.35
N ARG A 70 16.27 2.30 -15.03
CA ARG A 70 15.40 1.61 -16.00
C ARG A 70 14.18 2.46 -16.34
N TYR A 71 13.54 3.05 -15.33
CA TYR A 71 12.37 3.90 -15.52
C TYR A 71 12.69 5.13 -16.38
N GLN A 72 13.82 5.76 -16.12
CA GLN A 72 14.33 6.86 -16.95
C GLN A 72 14.55 6.42 -18.39
N HIS A 73 15.21 5.29 -18.61
CA HIS A 73 15.51 4.79 -19.95
C HIS A 73 14.21 4.56 -20.75
N GLU A 74 13.21 3.90 -20.16
CA GLU A 74 11.94 3.68 -20.85
C GLU A 74 11.18 4.98 -21.08
N HIS A 75 11.10 5.86 -20.07
CA HIS A 75 10.35 7.11 -20.15
C HIS A 75 10.88 8.07 -21.22
N TYR A 76 12.20 8.08 -21.43
CA TYR A 76 12.85 8.93 -22.42
C TYR A 76 13.22 8.22 -23.73
N ALA A 77 12.85 6.97 -23.90
CA ALA A 77 13.18 6.19 -25.10
C ALA A 77 12.69 6.84 -26.41
N GLU A 78 11.51 7.49 -26.36
CA GLU A 78 10.93 8.21 -27.50
C GLU A 78 11.43 9.66 -27.66
N PHE A 79 12.23 10.15 -26.71
CA PHE A 79 12.71 11.54 -26.67
C PHE A 79 14.22 11.59 -26.44
N PRO A 80 15.05 11.03 -27.36
CA PRO A 80 16.50 10.93 -27.16
C PRO A 80 17.22 12.28 -27.06
N ASP A 81 16.61 13.34 -27.61
CA ASP A 81 17.17 14.70 -27.58
C ASP A 81 16.86 15.45 -26.27
N LYS A 82 16.01 14.90 -25.40
CA LYS A 82 15.67 15.52 -24.12
C LYS A 82 16.60 15.03 -23.01
N SER A 83 17.16 15.96 -22.28
CA SER A 83 17.91 15.65 -21.07
C SER A 83 16.93 15.17 -19.98
N PRO A 84 17.19 14.01 -19.35
CA PRO A 84 16.34 13.50 -18.28
C PRO A 84 16.34 14.42 -17.06
N GLU A 85 15.16 14.72 -16.55
CA GLU A 85 14.98 15.50 -15.33
C GLU A 85 14.60 14.56 -14.16
N ALA A 86 15.49 14.45 -13.18
CA ALA A 86 15.36 13.50 -12.09
C ALA A 86 14.10 13.76 -11.24
N LYS A 87 13.82 15.02 -10.89
CA LYS A 87 12.72 15.36 -9.99
C LYS A 87 11.31 15.05 -10.55
N PRO A 88 10.95 15.44 -11.80
CA PRO A 88 9.70 15.02 -12.42
C PRO A 88 9.60 13.50 -12.54
N LEU A 89 10.69 12.82 -12.92
CA LEU A 89 10.73 11.39 -13.09
C LEU A 89 10.45 10.64 -11.77
N GLU A 90 11.13 11.02 -10.69
CA GLU A 90 10.88 10.46 -9.36
C GLU A 90 9.47 10.77 -8.86
N SER A 91 8.92 11.95 -9.19
CA SER A 91 7.54 12.28 -8.85
C SER A 91 6.53 11.37 -9.54
N LEU A 92 6.73 11.07 -10.83
CA LEU A 92 5.89 10.12 -11.57
C LEU A 92 6.02 8.70 -11.02
N TRP A 93 7.24 8.27 -10.71
CA TRP A 93 7.47 6.96 -10.10
C TRP A 93 6.77 6.84 -8.74
N ALA A 94 6.86 7.85 -7.89
CA ALA A 94 6.17 7.90 -6.61
C ALA A 94 4.64 7.92 -6.77
N GLN A 95 4.10 8.56 -7.81
CA GLN A 95 2.67 8.51 -8.13
C GLN A 95 2.22 7.08 -8.47
N TRP A 96 3.02 6.32 -9.23
CA TRP A 96 2.75 4.90 -9.47
C TRP A 96 2.70 4.11 -8.15
N TYR A 97 3.71 4.30 -7.28
CA TYR A 97 3.78 3.60 -6.00
C TYR A 97 2.55 3.86 -5.13
N PHE A 98 2.24 5.13 -4.88
CA PHE A 98 1.12 5.49 -4.00
C PHE A 98 -0.24 5.31 -4.67
N GLY A 99 -0.33 5.49 -5.98
CA GLY A 99 -1.56 5.28 -6.74
C GLY A 99 -2.02 3.81 -6.76
N LEU A 100 -1.08 2.88 -6.82
CA LEU A 100 -1.39 1.44 -6.77
C LEU A 100 -1.67 0.94 -5.34
N LEU A 101 -1.11 1.58 -4.31
CA LEU A 101 -1.23 1.16 -2.91
C LEU A 101 -2.45 1.75 -2.21
N VAL A 102 -2.63 3.07 -2.31
CA VAL A 102 -3.53 3.81 -1.44
C VAL A 102 -5.00 3.46 -1.66
N PRO A 103 -5.54 3.46 -2.90
CA PRO A 103 -6.96 3.16 -3.11
C PRO A 103 -7.37 1.77 -2.61
N PRO A 104 -6.71 0.66 -3.00
CA PRO A 104 -7.10 -0.66 -2.51
C PRO A 104 -6.96 -0.79 -0.99
N MET A 105 -5.91 -0.22 -0.37
CA MET A 105 -5.77 -0.25 1.08
C MET A 105 -6.85 0.56 1.80
N MET A 106 -7.26 1.71 1.28
CA MET A 106 -8.38 2.46 1.86
C MET A 106 -9.68 1.66 1.81
N LEU A 107 -9.98 0.99 0.69
CA LEU A 107 -11.15 0.11 0.61
C LEU A 107 -11.09 -0.98 1.69
N LEU A 108 -9.98 -1.72 1.76
CA LEU A 108 -9.84 -2.81 2.72
C LEU A 108 -9.95 -2.32 4.16
N LEU A 109 -9.28 -1.26 4.52
CA LEU A 109 -9.28 -0.72 5.89
C LEU A 109 -10.63 -0.15 6.32
N LEU A 110 -11.43 0.36 5.39
CA LEU A 110 -12.71 1.00 5.67
C LEU A 110 -13.90 0.03 5.56
N GLN A 111 -13.78 -1.04 4.77
CA GLN A 111 -14.88 -2.00 4.55
C GLN A 111 -14.70 -3.34 5.27
N HIS A 112 -13.47 -3.78 5.51
CA HIS A 112 -13.26 -5.04 6.23
C HIS A 112 -13.61 -4.91 7.71
N SER A 113 -14.26 -5.93 8.26
CA SER A 113 -14.77 -5.92 9.65
C SER A 113 -13.64 -5.89 10.69
N ALA A 114 -12.56 -6.65 10.46
CA ALA A 114 -11.43 -6.71 11.35
C ALA A 114 -10.33 -5.69 11.01
N PRO A 115 -9.56 -5.19 12.00
CA PRO A 115 -8.48 -4.23 11.77
C PRO A 115 -7.27 -4.91 11.12
N LEU A 116 -7.12 -4.69 9.83
CA LEU A 116 -5.96 -5.16 9.06
C LEU A 116 -4.71 -4.35 9.43
N ASP A 117 -3.54 -5.00 9.42
CA ASP A 117 -2.25 -4.36 9.63
C ASP A 117 -1.69 -3.81 8.30
N PRO A 118 -1.70 -2.49 8.07
CA PRO A 118 -1.15 -1.89 6.86
C PRO A 118 0.38 -1.69 6.91
N HIS A 119 1.08 -2.31 7.86
CA HIS A 119 2.50 -2.11 8.04
C HIS A 119 3.28 -2.47 6.78
N ILE A 120 4.21 -1.62 6.37
CA ILE A 120 5.00 -1.75 5.13
C ILE A 120 5.71 -3.11 4.98
N ARG A 121 6.00 -3.81 6.09
CA ARG A 121 6.59 -5.15 6.07
C ARG A 121 5.63 -6.25 5.63
N GLN A 122 4.32 -5.98 5.60
CA GLN A 122 3.31 -6.93 5.12
C GLN A 122 3.20 -6.92 3.59
N PHE A 123 4.07 -6.17 2.92
CA PHE A 123 4.01 -5.98 1.48
C PHE A 123 5.31 -6.35 0.79
N LYS A 124 5.16 -6.87 -0.42
CA LYS A 124 6.19 -6.83 -1.44
C LYS A 124 5.68 -6.03 -2.64
N VAL A 125 6.60 -5.51 -3.42
CA VAL A 125 6.30 -4.75 -4.64
C VAL A 125 6.85 -5.52 -5.82
N ARG A 126 5.98 -5.79 -6.79
CA ARG A 126 6.35 -6.27 -8.11
C ARG A 126 6.69 -5.06 -8.96
N PHE A 127 7.83 -5.11 -9.62
CA PHE A 127 8.27 -4.06 -10.51
C PHE A 127 8.20 -4.56 -11.96
N HIS A 128 7.67 -3.71 -12.83
CA HIS A 128 7.75 -3.89 -14.27
C HIS A 128 9.23 -3.84 -14.74
N ASP A 129 9.51 -4.39 -15.90
CA ASP A 129 10.87 -4.40 -16.48
C ASP A 129 11.46 -2.98 -16.61
N SER A 130 10.61 -1.98 -16.81
CA SER A 130 10.97 -0.56 -16.79
C SER A 130 11.39 -0.03 -15.42
N GLY A 131 11.22 -0.78 -14.34
CA GLY A 131 11.52 -0.32 -12.99
C GLY A 131 10.40 0.46 -12.29
N ARG A 132 9.25 0.71 -12.94
CA ARG A 132 8.08 1.27 -12.26
C ARG A 132 7.38 0.23 -11.38
N PRO A 133 6.73 0.62 -10.27
CA PRO A 133 5.84 -0.27 -9.55
C PRO A 133 4.71 -0.78 -10.48
N GLU A 134 4.41 -2.08 -10.41
CA GLU A 134 3.39 -2.73 -11.22
C GLU A 134 2.27 -3.31 -10.37
N ALA A 135 2.63 -3.97 -9.27
CA ALA A 135 1.65 -4.53 -8.34
C ALA A 135 2.20 -4.57 -6.90
N PHE A 136 1.29 -4.56 -5.95
CA PHE A 136 1.58 -4.87 -4.56
C PHE A 136 1.11 -6.28 -4.23
N ILE A 137 1.91 -7.02 -3.46
CA ILE A 137 1.54 -8.30 -2.87
C ILE A 137 1.39 -8.04 -1.37
N TYR A 138 0.17 -8.15 -0.89
CA TYR A 138 -0.18 -7.92 0.51
C TYR A 138 -0.35 -9.26 1.23
N TYR A 139 0.32 -9.41 2.36
CA TYR A 139 0.18 -10.54 3.27
C TYR A 139 -0.67 -10.11 4.47
N PRO A 140 -1.97 -10.39 4.45
CA PRO A 140 -2.90 -9.88 5.46
C PRO A 140 -2.51 -10.37 6.84
N LYS A 141 -2.48 -9.44 7.79
CA LYS A 141 -2.42 -9.72 9.23
C LYS A 141 -3.41 -8.83 9.93
N LEU A 142 -3.99 -9.36 11.00
CA LEU A 142 -4.79 -8.57 11.90
C LEU A 142 -3.89 -7.82 12.88
N MET A 143 -4.24 -6.59 13.20
CA MET A 143 -3.58 -5.85 14.26
C MET A 143 -3.85 -6.53 15.60
N SER A 144 -2.81 -6.77 16.39
CA SER A 144 -2.91 -7.38 17.72
C SER A 144 -3.23 -6.32 18.78
N GLY A 145 -3.95 -6.72 19.84
CA GLY A 145 -4.20 -5.90 21.01
C GLY A 145 -5.49 -5.07 20.96
N GLU A 146 -5.48 -3.90 21.57
CA GLU A 146 -6.64 -3.01 21.77
C GLU A 146 -7.25 -2.44 20.48
N THR A 147 -6.62 -2.69 19.33
CA THR A 147 -7.04 -2.19 18.03
C THR A 147 -8.21 -2.94 17.40
N ARG A 148 -8.71 -4.01 18.02
CA ARG A 148 -9.88 -4.76 17.49
C ARG A 148 -11.11 -3.90 17.24
N ASN A 149 -11.29 -2.84 18.02
CA ASN A 149 -12.40 -1.89 17.93
C ASN A 149 -11.98 -0.56 17.29
N SER A 150 -10.96 -0.56 16.43
CA SER A 150 -10.47 0.67 15.81
C SER A 150 -11.54 1.32 14.94
N THR A 151 -11.67 2.65 15.10
CA THR A 151 -12.55 3.47 14.26
C THR A 151 -12.01 3.55 12.82
N PRO A 152 -12.86 3.89 11.82
CA PRO A 152 -12.41 4.13 10.45
C PRO A 152 -11.20 5.10 10.36
N LEU A 153 -11.22 6.18 11.15
CA LEU A 153 -10.12 7.14 11.22
C LEU A 153 -8.83 6.50 11.74
N GLN A 154 -8.90 5.73 12.83
CA GLN A 154 -7.71 5.06 13.39
C GLN A 154 -7.10 4.07 12.39
N ARG A 155 -7.92 3.39 11.60
CA ARG A 155 -7.45 2.47 10.56
C ARG A 155 -6.72 3.21 9.44
N ILE A 156 -7.24 4.36 8.98
CA ILE A 156 -6.55 5.18 7.96
C ILE A 156 -5.30 5.84 8.54
N VAL A 157 -5.33 6.33 9.79
CA VAL A 157 -4.12 6.85 10.46
C VAL A 157 -3.05 5.77 10.55
N SER A 158 -3.42 4.51 10.82
CA SER A 158 -2.45 3.40 10.83
C SER A 158 -1.79 3.18 9.45
N LEU A 159 -2.51 3.37 8.33
CA LEU A 159 -1.92 3.34 6.99
C LEU A 159 -0.89 4.46 6.82
N VAL A 160 -1.24 5.68 7.23
CA VAL A 160 -0.33 6.84 7.16
C VAL A 160 0.95 6.57 7.95
N GLU A 161 0.84 6.13 9.19
CA GLU A 161 1.97 5.96 10.09
C GLU A 161 2.83 4.73 9.76
N ARG A 162 2.19 3.62 9.43
CA ARG A 162 2.87 2.31 9.34
C ARG A 162 3.32 1.96 7.91
N HIS A 163 2.78 2.64 6.90
CA HIS A 163 3.18 2.41 5.51
C HIS A 163 3.63 3.69 4.81
N LEU A 164 2.75 4.70 4.74
CA LEU A 164 3.01 5.87 3.89
C LEU A 164 4.21 6.67 4.39
N LEU A 165 4.28 6.97 5.68
CA LEU A 165 5.39 7.72 6.27
C LEU A 165 6.74 7.00 6.10
N PRO A 166 6.87 5.69 6.39
CA PRO A 166 8.09 4.94 6.09
C PRO A 166 8.47 4.95 4.60
N ALA A 167 7.52 4.80 3.68
CA ALA A 167 7.77 4.81 2.24
C ALA A 167 8.22 6.19 1.75
N VAL A 168 7.52 7.27 2.14
CA VAL A 168 7.89 8.65 1.83
C VAL A 168 9.31 8.94 2.32
N ASN A 169 9.64 8.56 3.56
CA ASN A 169 10.97 8.76 4.12
C ASN A 169 12.05 7.93 3.37
N ALA A 170 11.70 6.72 2.93
CA ALA A 170 12.61 5.88 2.17
C ALA A 170 12.93 6.50 0.81
N ILE A 171 11.94 6.99 0.07
CA ILE A 171 12.11 7.65 -1.23
C ILE A 171 12.86 8.98 -1.07
N ALA A 172 12.44 9.83 -0.12
CA ALA A 172 13.07 11.14 0.11
C ALA A 172 14.56 11.06 0.47
N ARG A 173 15.01 9.97 1.10
CA ARG A 173 16.42 9.74 1.42
C ARG A 173 17.28 9.35 0.22
N GLN A 174 16.66 8.85 -0.84
CA GLN A 174 17.39 8.31 -2.01
C GLN A 174 17.59 9.35 -3.11
N GLY A 175 16.69 10.31 -3.23
CA GLY A 175 16.61 11.10 -4.42
C GLY A 175 16.42 12.60 -4.19
N VAL A 176 15.98 13.25 -5.23
CA VAL A 176 15.76 14.71 -5.28
C VAL A 176 14.33 15.09 -4.92
N LEU A 177 13.46 14.10 -4.75
CA LEU A 177 12.04 14.33 -4.43
C LEU A 177 11.87 14.63 -2.94
N ASN A 178 11.29 15.78 -2.61
CA ASN A 178 11.01 16.11 -1.23
C ASN A 178 9.69 15.49 -0.71
N ALA A 179 9.64 15.24 0.59
CA ALA A 179 8.48 14.64 1.24
C ALA A 179 7.19 15.47 1.04
N LYS A 180 7.27 16.80 1.03
CA LYS A 180 6.10 17.68 0.88
C LYS A 180 5.37 17.45 -0.45
N LEU A 181 6.10 17.27 -1.55
CA LEU A 181 5.50 16.99 -2.86
C LEU A 181 4.83 15.61 -2.87
N MET A 182 5.49 14.61 -2.29
CA MET A 182 4.88 13.27 -2.15
C MET A 182 3.60 13.30 -1.34
N TRP A 183 3.58 14.01 -0.20
CA TRP A 183 2.38 14.15 0.61
C TRP A 183 1.25 14.88 -0.11
N SER A 184 1.56 15.87 -0.96
CA SER A 184 0.55 16.53 -1.80
C SER A 184 -0.08 15.55 -2.80
N ASN A 185 0.73 14.70 -3.43
CA ASN A 185 0.23 13.68 -4.36
C ASN A 185 -0.59 12.60 -3.62
N ILE A 186 -0.11 12.13 -2.46
CA ILE A 186 -0.83 11.17 -1.62
C ILE A 186 -2.16 11.76 -1.17
N GLY A 187 -2.16 13.00 -0.67
CA GLY A 187 -3.36 13.68 -0.23
C GLY A 187 -4.41 13.81 -1.33
N TYR A 188 -3.98 14.11 -2.55
CA TYR A 188 -4.87 14.13 -3.72
C TYR A 188 -5.51 12.77 -3.98
N VAL A 189 -4.70 11.70 -4.05
CA VAL A 189 -5.20 10.34 -4.30
C VAL A 189 -6.15 9.91 -3.18
N MET A 190 -5.80 10.14 -1.92
CA MET A 190 -6.64 9.79 -0.77
C MET A 190 -7.97 10.55 -0.77
N HIS A 191 -7.94 11.86 -1.04
CA HIS A 191 -9.16 12.68 -1.06
C HIS A 191 -10.08 12.27 -2.21
N TRP A 192 -9.52 12.10 -3.41
CA TRP A 192 -10.30 11.63 -4.57
C TRP A 192 -10.95 10.29 -4.28
N TYR A 193 -10.16 9.32 -3.77
CA TYR A 193 -10.68 7.97 -3.54
C TYR A 193 -11.64 7.90 -2.32
N LEU A 194 -11.44 8.74 -1.32
CA LEU A 194 -12.40 8.89 -0.23
C LEU A 194 -13.78 9.33 -0.78
N GLY A 195 -13.78 10.21 -1.77
CA GLY A 195 -15.01 10.60 -2.50
C GLY A 195 -15.68 9.42 -3.21
N GLU A 196 -14.90 8.55 -3.88
CA GLU A 196 -15.40 7.32 -4.51
C GLU A 196 -16.01 6.34 -3.48
N LEU A 197 -15.47 6.32 -2.27
CA LEU A 197 -15.97 5.46 -1.19
C LEU A 197 -17.19 6.02 -0.46
N ARG A 198 -17.58 7.27 -0.70
CA ARG A 198 -18.70 7.92 -0.01
C ARG A 198 -20.02 7.12 -0.03
N PRO A 199 -20.42 6.47 -1.15
CA PRO A 199 -21.64 5.66 -1.17
C PRO A 199 -21.57 4.44 -0.22
N LEU A 200 -20.38 3.92 0.05
CA LEU A 200 -20.16 2.78 0.95
C LEU A 200 -20.04 3.22 2.41
N LEU A 201 -19.52 4.41 2.66
CA LEU A 201 -19.27 4.95 4.01
C LEU A 201 -20.48 5.67 4.61
N GLY A 202 -21.30 6.27 3.76
CA GLY A 202 -22.31 7.24 4.15
C GLY A 202 -21.74 8.63 4.46
N ASP A 203 -22.60 9.65 4.34
CA ASP A 203 -22.17 11.06 4.43
C ASP A 203 -21.51 11.43 5.76
N ALA A 204 -22.02 10.91 6.88
CA ALA A 204 -21.48 11.24 8.19
C ALA A 204 -20.03 10.74 8.36
N THR A 205 -19.76 9.50 8.01
CA THR A 205 -18.41 8.91 8.09
C THR A 205 -17.47 9.58 7.11
N PHE A 206 -17.94 9.81 5.87
CA PHE A 206 -17.18 10.54 4.85
C PHE A 206 -16.72 11.91 5.38
N SER A 207 -17.65 12.76 5.84
CA SER A 207 -17.34 14.12 6.31
C SER A 207 -16.40 14.11 7.53
N GLN A 208 -16.59 13.16 8.44
CA GLN A 208 -15.70 12.99 9.59
C GLN A 208 -14.27 12.64 9.16
N LEU A 209 -14.10 11.69 8.23
CA LEU A 209 -12.79 11.29 7.71
C LEU A 209 -12.14 12.44 6.92
N GLU A 210 -12.89 13.07 6.03
CA GLU A 210 -12.41 14.18 5.22
C GLU A 210 -11.86 15.31 6.11
N HIS A 211 -12.65 15.74 7.11
CA HIS A 211 -12.23 16.78 8.04
C HIS A 211 -10.99 16.38 8.84
N ALA A 212 -10.97 15.17 9.40
CA ALA A 212 -9.86 14.71 10.23
C ALA A 212 -8.57 14.53 9.43
N LEU A 213 -8.65 14.07 8.18
CA LEU A 213 -7.47 13.81 7.35
C LEU A 213 -6.91 15.09 6.70
N PHE A 214 -7.76 16.03 6.26
CA PHE A 214 -7.28 17.13 5.42
C PHE A 214 -7.38 18.50 6.07
N PHE A 215 -8.17 18.65 7.12
CA PHE A 215 -8.43 19.94 7.76
C PHE A 215 -8.00 20.02 9.23
N THR A 216 -7.40 18.98 9.78
CA THR A 216 -6.89 18.92 11.15
C THR A 216 -5.38 18.75 11.15
N ALA A 217 -4.65 19.63 11.86
CA ALA A 217 -3.18 19.69 11.85
C ALA A 217 -2.51 18.50 12.57
N ALA A 218 -3.20 17.85 13.49
CA ALA A 218 -2.70 16.68 14.21
C ALA A 218 -3.75 15.59 14.27
N PHE A 219 -3.31 14.34 14.26
CA PHE A 219 -4.18 13.19 14.47
C PHE A 219 -4.62 13.07 15.95
N PRO A 220 -5.69 12.29 16.26
CA PRO A 220 -6.17 12.13 17.63
C PRO A 220 -5.14 11.59 18.62
N ASN A 221 -4.12 10.90 18.14
CA ASN A 221 -2.99 10.41 18.95
C ASN A 221 -1.92 11.48 19.22
N GLY A 222 -2.11 12.73 18.78
CA GLY A 222 -1.21 13.85 18.96
C GLY A 222 -0.06 13.94 17.94
N GLN A 223 0.02 13.02 17.00
CA GLN A 223 1.04 13.08 15.95
C GLN A 223 0.68 14.13 14.89
N GLU A 224 1.70 14.77 14.30
CA GLU A 224 1.53 15.70 13.19
C GLU A 224 0.89 14.99 12.00
N ASN A 225 -0.10 15.66 11.39
CA ASN A 225 -0.80 15.12 10.23
C ASN A 225 -0.16 15.60 8.93
N PRO A 226 0.55 14.73 8.20
CA PRO A 226 1.23 15.13 6.96
C PRO A 226 0.26 15.42 5.80
N LEU A 227 -1.02 15.04 5.93
CA LEU A 227 -2.06 15.30 4.94
C LEU A 227 -2.74 16.66 5.13
N TYR A 228 -2.46 17.34 6.25
CA TYR A 228 -3.08 18.61 6.56
C TYR A 228 -2.87 19.63 5.43
N ARG A 229 -3.97 20.19 4.92
CA ARG A 229 -4.03 21.17 3.81
C ARG A 229 -3.48 20.68 2.46
N THR A 230 -3.23 19.41 2.25
CA THR A 230 -2.73 18.90 0.96
C THR A 230 -3.74 19.12 -0.18
N VAL A 231 -5.04 19.09 0.11
CA VAL A 231 -6.11 19.29 -0.89
C VAL A 231 -6.41 20.76 -1.17
N LEU A 232 -6.11 21.67 -0.26
CA LEU A 232 -6.34 23.12 -0.46
C LEU A 232 -5.42 23.71 -1.55
N MET A 233 -4.25 23.14 -1.74
CA MET A 233 -3.30 23.57 -2.76
C MET A 233 -3.79 23.28 -4.18
N LEU A 234 -4.68 22.32 -4.37
CA LEU A 234 -5.19 21.89 -5.67
C LEU A 234 -6.33 22.79 -6.18
N SER A 235 -7.15 23.35 -5.28
CA SER A 235 -8.21 24.28 -5.66
C SER A 235 -7.68 25.62 -6.20
N LEU A 236 -6.41 25.95 -5.90
CA LEU A 236 -5.76 27.18 -6.39
C LEU A 236 -5.12 27.02 -7.78
N ILE A 237 -4.94 25.77 -8.25
CA ILE A 237 -4.33 25.47 -9.56
C ILE A 237 -5.39 25.40 -10.68
N HIS A 238 -6.67 25.29 -10.31
CA HIS A 238 -7.78 25.21 -11.26
C HIS A 238 -8.56 26.53 -11.45
N ILE A 239 -8.00 27.67 -11.02
CA ILE A 239 -8.56 29.01 -11.28
C ILE A 239 -7.83 29.65 -12.45
#